data_c38a90e673b94c9e04a5bd5bc1a8a3de
#
_entry.id   c38a90e673b94c9e04a5bd5bc1a8a3de
#
_cell.length_a   1.000
_cell.length_b   1.000
_cell.length_c   1.000
_cell.angle_alpha   90.00
_cell.angle_beta   90.00
_cell.angle_gamma   90.00
#
_symmetry.space_group_name_H-M   'P 1'
#
loop_
_entity.id
_entity.type
_entity.pdbx_description
1 polymer ?
#
loop_
_entity_poly.entity_id
_entity_poly.type
_entity_poly.pdbx_seq_one_letter_code
_entity_poly.pdbx_strand_id
1 'polypeptide(L)'
;MRDFDKWLAAFRPSIADYKYYVDFDKVFANVEAIKIPLNILNSLIGTKNIEKEFEAILKQYPETLKCIPILLAKRELEIMAMDDEGQFNFKFNRMNYTVSDYTKFMRKTGLFDLMENHIVNNLVDYVTGVETGLDSNGRKNRGGHLIGERV
;
A
#
# COMPACT_ATOMS: atom_id res chain seq x y z
N MET A 1 39.60 21.10 5.12
CA MET A 1 39.45 19.67 5.41
C MET A 1 39.11 19.40 6.87
N ARG A 2 39.91 19.93 7.80
CA ARG A 2 39.62 19.77 9.23
C ARG A 2 38.30 20.37 9.64
N ASP A 3 37.97 21.53 9.08
CA ASP A 3 36.71 22.21 9.41
C ASP A 3 35.49 21.45 8.89
N PHE A 4 35.63 20.82 7.71
CA PHE A 4 34.59 19.99 7.14
C PHE A 4 34.34 18.75 7.98
N ASP A 5 35.45 18.12 8.46
CA ASP A 5 35.34 16.93 9.29
C ASP A 5 34.68 17.26 10.64
N LYS A 6 34.99 18.39 11.22
CA LYS A 6 34.35 18.86 12.46
C LYS A 6 32.87 19.17 12.22
N TRP A 7 32.57 19.82 11.12
CA TRP A 7 31.19 20.13 10.73
C TRP A 7 30.40 18.84 10.55
N LEU A 8 30.94 17.87 9.82
CA LEU A 8 30.30 16.58 9.58
C LEU A 8 30.08 15.82 10.89
N ALA A 9 31.06 15.82 11.79
CA ALA A 9 30.94 15.16 13.09
C ALA A 9 29.85 15.82 13.95
N ALA A 10 29.71 17.15 13.88
CA ALA A 10 28.68 17.89 14.61
C ALA A 10 27.27 17.53 14.10
N PHE A 11 27.13 17.18 12.83
CA PHE A 11 25.86 16.78 12.23
C PHE A 11 25.54 15.31 12.36
N ARG A 12 26.49 14.47 12.78
CA ARG A 12 26.27 13.02 12.91
C ARG A 12 25.03 12.63 13.70
N PRO A 13 24.71 13.27 14.83
CA PRO A 13 23.50 12.92 15.57
C PRO A 13 22.20 13.14 14.81
N SER A 14 22.21 14.06 13.83
CA SER A 14 21.05 14.37 13.01
C SER A 14 21.11 13.76 11.62
N ILE A 15 22.26 13.17 11.24
CA ILE A 15 22.41 12.46 9.97
C ILE A 15 22.14 10.98 10.24
N ALA A 16 21.02 10.50 9.75
CA ALA A 16 20.66 9.09 9.88
C ALA A 16 21.45 8.24 8.88
N ASP A 17 21.52 6.95 9.17
CA ASP A 17 21.99 5.95 8.23
C ASP A 17 21.20 6.08 6.90
N TYR A 18 21.79 5.64 5.81
CA TYR A 18 21.12 5.69 4.50
C TYR A 18 19.73 5.05 4.52
N LYS A 19 19.57 3.97 5.24
CA LYS A 19 18.28 3.29 5.38
C LYS A 19 17.28 4.01 6.28
N TYR A 20 17.68 5.13 6.89
CA TYR A 20 16.74 5.95 7.65
C TYR A 20 15.62 6.50 6.78
N TYR A 21 15.96 6.88 5.55
CA TYR A 21 14.97 7.46 4.64
C TYR A 21 14.07 6.40 4.03
N VAL A 22 14.65 5.42 3.39
CA VAL A 22 13.93 4.28 2.80
C VAL A 22 14.85 3.08 2.78
N ASP A 23 14.36 1.94 3.25
CA ASP A 23 15.02 0.66 3.04
C ASP A 23 14.44 0.03 1.77
N PHE A 24 15.06 0.32 0.63
CA PHE A 24 14.56 -0.18 -0.64
C PHE A 24 14.61 -1.70 -0.78
N ASP A 25 15.56 -2.36 -0.12
CA ASP A 25 15.61 -3.83 -0.12
C ASP A 25 14.34 -4.41 0.51
N LYS A 26 13.89 -3.80 1.60
CA LYS A 26 12.65 -4.20 2.27
C LYS A 26 11.43 -3.90 1.41
N VAL A 27 11.40 -2.71 0.78
CA VAL A 27 10.31 -2.32 -0.13
C VAL A 27 10.18 -3.33 -1.26
N PHE A 28 11.29 -3.65 -1.93
CA PHE A 28 11.29 -4.59 -3.05
C PHE A 28 10.90 -6.00 -2.61
N ALA A 29 11.34 -6.44 -1.44
CA ALA A 29 10.95 -7.74 -0.91
C ALA A 29 9.43 -7.82 -0.66
N ASN A 30 8.85 -6.76 -0.10
CA ASN A 30 7.41 -6.69 0.15
C ASN A 30 6.61 -6.73 -1.16
N VAL A 31 7.06 -6.02 -2.17
CA VAL A 31 6.40 -5.99 -3.49
C VAL A 31 6.54 -7.35 -4.18
N GLU A 32 7.73 -7.94 -4.14
CA GLU A 32 7.99 -9.24 -4.78
C GLU A 32 7.10 -10.33 -4.21
N ALA A 33 6.80 -10.27 -2.92
CA ALA A 33 5.94 -11.25 -2.24
C ALA A 33 4.51 -11.29 -2.80
N ILE A 34 4.03 -10.18 -3.37
CA ILE A 34 2.66 -10.08 -3.90
C ILE A 34 2.62 -9.72 -5.38
N LYS A 35 3.75 -9.82 -6.07
CA LYS A 35 3.88 -9.42 -7.48
C LYS A 35 2.96 -10.20 -8.41
N ILE A 36 2.86 -11.51 -8.22
CA ILE A 36 2.01 -12.34 -9.09
C ILE A 36 0.53 -11.96 -8.97
N PRO A 37 -0.06 -11.92 -7.76
CA PRO A 37 -1.46 -11.48 -7.64
C PRO A 37 -1.66 -10.03 -8.09
N LEU A 38 -0.70 -9.13 -7.89
CA LEU A 38 -0.80 -7.76 -8.42
C LEU A 38 -0.85 -7.76 -9.95
N ASN A 39 -0.07 -8.60 -10.61
CA ASN A 39 -0.11 -8.71 -12.06
C ASN A 39 -1.44 -9.28 -12.57
N ILE A 40 -2.07 -10.14 -11.81
CA ILE A 40 -3.43 -10.61 -12.13
C ILE A 40 -4.40 -9.42 -12.09
N LEU A 41 -4.32 -8.59 -11.05
CA LEU A 41 -5.18 -7.42 -10.92
C LEU A 41 -4.88 -6.34 -11.96
N ASN A 42 -3.70 -6.33 -12.54
CA ASN A 42 -3.36 -5.38 -13.62
C ASN A 42 -4.29 -5.49 -14.81
N SER A 43 -4.92 -6.66 -15.03
CA SER A 43 -5.89 -6.83 -16.11
C SER A 43 -7.12 -5.96 -15.97
N LEU A 44 -7.36 -5.41 -14.77
CA LEU A 44 -8.49 -4.52 -14.50
C LEU A 44 -8.23 -3.10 -14.99
N ILE A 45 -6.98 -2.73 -15.23
CA ILE A 45 -6.65 -1.37 -15.66
C ILE A 45 -7.17 -1.16 -17.08
N GLY A 46 -8.05 -0.15 -17.21
CA GLY A 46 -8.62 0.21 -18.50
C GLY A 46 -9.70 -0.72 -19.01
N THR A 47 -10.14 -1.71 -18.24
CA THR A 47 -11.26 -2.57 -18.67
C THR A 47 -12.58 -1.79 -18.65
N LYS A 48 -13.48 -2.15 -19.56
CA LYS A 48 -14.79 -1.47 -19.68
C LYS A 48 -15.82 -1.96 -18.68
N ASN A 49 -15.61 -3.16 -18.13
CA ASN A 49 -16.57 -3.80 -17.22
C ASN A 49 -15.84 -4.31 -15.99
N ILE A 50 -15.27 -3.37 -15.23
CA ILE A 50 -14.36 -3.68 -14.13
C ILE A 50 -15.01 -4.51 -13.03
N GLU A 51 -16.28 -4.26 -12.73
CA GLU A 51 -16.98 -4.99 -11.68
C GLU A 51 -17.12 -6.45 -11.99
N LYS A 52 -17.53 -6.78 -13.21
CA LYS A 52 -17.66 -8.15 -13.67
C LYS A 52 -16.30 -8.86 -13.76
N GLU A 53 -15.29 -8.14 -14.27
CA GLU A 53 -13.92 -8.67 -14.37
C GLU A 53 -13.35 -8.94 -12.99
N PHE A 54 -13.56 -8.04 -12.04
CA PHE A 54 -13.11 -8.21 -10.67
C PHE A 54 -13.76 -9.42 -10.00
N GLU A 55 -15.06 -9.59 -10.17
CA GLU A 55 -15.78 -10.74 -9.64
C GLU A 55 -15.24 -12.06 -10.18
N ALA A 56 -14.93 -12.10 -11.48
CA ALA A 56 -14.33 -13.27 -12.12
C ALA A 56 -12.95 -13.57 -11.53
N ILE A 57 -12.14 -12.54 -11.30
CA ILE A 57 -10.82 -12.69 -10.71
C ILE A 57 -10.93 -13.25 -9.29
N LEU A 58 -11.82 -12.71 -8.45
CA LEU A 58 -11.98 -13.21 -7.08
C LEU A 58 -12.40 -14.68 -7.03
N LYS A 59 -13.23 -15.10 -7.97
CA LYS A 59 -13.67 -16.51 -8.04
C LYS A 59 -12.54 -17.44 -8.47
N GLN A 60 -11.72 -17.01 -9.41
CA GLN A 60 -10.63 -17.82 -9.96
C GLN A 60 -9.34 -17.71 -9.16
N TYR A 61 -9.02 -16.49 -8.66
CA TYR A 61 -7.78 -16.20 -7.96
C TYR A 61 -8.08 -15.48 -6.63
N PRO A 62 -8.64 -16.19 -5.63
CA PRO A 62 -8.99 -15.56 -4.35
C PRO A 62 -7.80 -14.98 -3.61
N GLU A 63 -6.58 -15.41 -3.91
CA GLU A 63 -5.35 -14.87 -3.33
C GLU A 63 -5.12 -13.40 -3.69
N THR A 64 -5.75 -12.89 -4.74
CA THR A 64 -5.63 -11.47 -5.12
C THR A 64 -6.23 -10.55 -4.07
N LEU A 65 -7.12 -11.07 -3.23
CA LEU A 65 -7.75 -10.32 -2.16
C LEU A 65 -6.71 -9.74 -1.18
N LYS A 66 -5.62 -10.45 -0.95
CA LYS A 66 -4.56 -10.02 -0.04
C LYS A 66 -3.83 -8.76 -0.49
N CYS A 67 -3.92 -8.42 -1.77
CA CYS A 67 -3.24 -7.26 -2.34
C CYS A 67 -4.06 -5.98 -2.20
N ILE A 68 -5.32 -6.06 -1.82
CA ILE A 68 -6.22 -4.90 -1.81
C ILE A 68 -5.86 -3.90 -0.72
N PRO A 69 -5.59 -4.30 0.54
CA PRO A 69 -5.27 -3.32 1.56
C PRO A 69 -4.09 -2.41 1.22
N ILE A 70 -3.04 -2.95 0.63
CA ILE A 70 -1.86 -2.14 0.28
C ILE A 70 -2.18 -1.11 -0.80
N LEU A 71 -3.16 -1.36 -1.64
CA LEU A 71 -3.63 -0.37 -2.62
C LEU A 71 -4.21 0.87 -1.93
N LEU A 72 -4.67 0.71 -0.69
CA LEU A 72 -5.18 1.79 0.16
C LEU A 72 -4.14 2.22 1.21
N ALA A 73 -2.88 1.89 1.01
CA ALA A 73 -1.78 2.19 1.92
C ALA A 73 -1.97 1.56 3.31
N LYS A 74 -2.63 0.40 3.37
CA LYS A 74 -2.85 -0.37 4.59
C LYS A 74 -2.06 -1.67 4.51
N ARG A 75 -1.32 -2.00 5.56
CA ARG A 75 -0.60 -3.29 5.64
C ARG A 75 -1.43 -4.35 6.34
N GLU A 76 -2.39 -3.94 7.15
CA GLU A 76 -3.30 -4.84 7.85
C GLU A 76 -4.25 -5.50 6.86
N LEU A 77 -4.54 -6.78 7.07
CA LEU A 77 -5.47 -7.54 6.23
C LEU A 77 -6.91 -7.47 6.73
N GLU A 78 -7.22 -6.42 7.47
CA GLU A 78 -8.56 -6.14 7.98
C GLU A 78 -8.82 -4.65 7.84
N ILE A 79 -9.98 -4.29 7.28
CA ILE A 79 -10.38 -2.90 7.11
C ILE A 79 -11.82 -2.73 7.56
N MET A 80 -12.04 -1.80 8.50
CA MET A 80 -13.37 -1.40 8.92
C MET A 80 -13.91 -0.38 7.94
N ALA A 81 -15.12 -0.60 7.45
CA ALA A 81 -15.83 0.32 6.58
C ALA A 81 -17.21 0.59 7.14
N MET A 82 -17.67 1.83 7.04
CA MET A 82 -18.99 2.23 7.49
C MET A 82 -19.71 2.98 6.38
N ASP A 83 -20.97 2.64 6.17
CA ASP A 83 -21.83 3.33 5.21
C ASP A 83 -23.25 3.39 5.78
N ASP A 84 -24.22 3.80 4.95
CA ASP A 84 -25.65 3.91 5.35
C ASP A 84 -26.25 2.58 5.77
N GLU A 85 -25.70 1.47 5.29
CA GLU A 85 -26.19 0.13 5.60
C GLU A 85 -25.61 -0.45 6.90
N GLY A 86 -24.59 0.21 7.46
CA GLY A 86 -23.97 -0.19 8.71
C GLY A 86 -22.46 -0.26 8.66
N GLN A 87 -21.90 -1.00 9.61
CA GLN A 87 -20.48 -1.16 9.78
C GLN A 87 -20.05 -2.55 9.31
N PHE A 88 -18.99 -2.61 8.49
CA PHE A 88 -18.46 -3.85 7.95
C PHE A 88 -17.00 -3.99 8.32
N ASN A 89 -16.60 -5.18 8.73
CA ASN A 89 -15.20 -5.48 8.98
C ASN A 89 -14.69 -6.43 7.90
N PHE A 90 -14.15 -5.88 6.83
CA PHE A 90 -13.66 -6.66 5.69
C PHE A 90 -12.34 -7.33 6.02
N LYS A 91 -12.27 -8.63 5.80
CA LYS A 91 -11.04 -9.40 5.93
C LYS A 91 -10.50 -9.73 4.54
N PHE A 92 -9.20 -9.58 4.37
CA PHE A 92 -8.54 -9.76 3.08
C PHE A 92 -7.58 -10.96 3.04
N ASN A 93 -7.32 -11.57 4.18
CA ASN A 93 -6.61 -12.85 4.23
C ASN A 93 -7.54 -14.00 3.85
N ARG A 94 -8.83 -13.82 4.05
CA ARG A 94 -9.87 -14.81 3.76
C ARG A 94 -11.20 -14.08 3.64
N MET A 95 -11.92 -14.36 2.56
CA MET A 95 -13.20 -13.69 2.29
C MET A 95 -14.23 -14.00 3.40
N ASN A 96 -14.74 -12.96 4.04
CA ASN A 96 -15.76 -13.09 5.09
C ASN A 96 -17.11 -12.47 4.69
N TYR A 97 -17.18 -11.89 3.50
CA TYR A 97 -18.41 -11.38 2.91
C TYR A 97 -18.54 -11.93 1.49
N THR A 98 -19.59 -11.55 0.79
CA THR A 98 -19.82 -12.01 -0.58
C THR A 98 -18.92 -11.28 -1.57
N VAL A 99 -18.74 -11.86 -2.76
CA VAL A 99 -18.01 -11.23 -3.86
C VAL A 99 -18.62 -9.86 -4.17
N SER A 100 -19.96 -9.78 -4.14
CA SER A 100 -20.67 -8.52 -4.37
C SER A 100 -20.29 -7.45 -3.34
N ASP A 101 -20.13 -7.82 -2.07
CA ASP A 101 -19.73 -6.89 -1.02
C ASP A 101 -18.33 -6.34 -1.26
N TYR A 102 -17.39 -7.18 -1.67
CA TYR A 102 -16.03 -6.74 -2.00
C TYR A 102 -16.02 -5.88 -3.25
N THR A 103 -16.88 -6.15 -4.21
CA THR A 103 -17.04 -5.33 -5.42
C THR A 103 -17.51 -3.92 -5.04
N LYS A 104 -18.48 -3.83 -4.15
CA LYS A 104 -18.94 -2.55 -3.61
C LYS A 104 -17.82 -1.82 -2.87
N PHE A 105 -17.04 -2.55 -2.08
CA PHE A 105 -15.89 -1.99 -1.38
C PHE A 105 -14.90 -1.34 -2.36
N MET A 106 -14.59 -2.03 -3.45
CA MET A 106 -13.68 -1.51 -4.48
C MET A 106 -14.23 -0.24 -5.14
N ARG A 107 -15.55 -0.18 -5.35
CA ARG A 107 -16.18 1.00 -5.94
C ARG A 107 -16.22 2.16 -4.95
N LYS A 108 -16.65 1.92 -3.73
CA LYS A 108 -16.83 2.96 -2.72
C LYS A 108 -15.50 3.57 -2.24
N THR A 109 -14.43 2.79 -2.24
CA THR A 109 -13.10 3.29 -1.88
C THR A 109 -12.43 4.08 -3.00
N GLY A 110 -12.97 4.00 -4.22
CA GLY A 110 -12.39 4.66 -5.37
C GLY A 110 -11.33 3.83 -6.10
N LEU A 111 -11.07 2.61 -5.64
CA LEU A 111 -10.06 1.76 -6.29
C LEU A 111 -10.42 1.42 -7.74
N PHE A 112 -11.69 1.19 -8.03
CA PHE A 112 -12.12 0.95 -9.40
C PHE A 112 -11.92 2.19 -10.27
N ASP A 113 -12.23 3.36 -9.74
CA ASP A 113 -12.05 4.62 -10.49
C ASP A 113 -10.58 4.86 -10.82
N LEU A 114 -9.70 4.52 -9.88
CA LEU A 114 -8.26 4.59 -10.06
C LEU A 114 -7.79 3.77 -11.27
N MET A 115 -8.35 2.59 -11.45
CA MET A 115 -7.98 1.66 -12.53
C MET A 115 -8.71 1.96 -13.84
N GLU A 116 -10.03 2.22 -13.78
CA GLU A 116 -10.84 2.53 -14.97
C GLU A 116 -10.32 3.76 -15.71
N ASN A 117 -9.93 4.78 -14.98
CA ASN A 117 -9.55 6.06 -15.55
C ASN A 117 -8.03 6.16 -15.82
N HIS A 118 -7.31 5.05 -15.79
CA HIS A 118 -5.87 5.02 -16.02
C HIS A 118 -5.07 5.99 -15.16
N ILE A 119 -5.56 6.29 -13.95
CA ILE A 119 -4.81 7.09 -12.98
C ILE A 119 -3.56 6.32 -12.59
N VAL A 120 -3.67 4.99 -12.56
CA VAL A 120 -2.56 4.06 -12.38
C VAL A 120 -2.43 3.24 -13.65
N ASN A 121 -1.21 3.04 -14.14
CA ASN A 121 -0.94 2.23 -15.33
C ASN A 121 -0.40 0.85 -15.01
N ASN A 122 0.14 0.65 -13.81
CA ASN A 122 0.70 -0.63 -13.35
C ASN A 122 0.60 -0.70 -11.84
N LEU A 123 -0.05 -1.73 -11.32
CA LEU A 123 -0.24 -1.87 -9.88
C LEU A 123 1.04 -2.25 -9.15
N VAL A 124 1.98 -2.94 -9.79
CA VAL A 124 3.27 -3.25 -9.18
C VAL A 124 4.05 -1.96 -8.92
N ASP A 125 4.10 -1.06 -9.89
CA ASP A 125 4.75 0.25 -9.74
C ASP A 125 4.05 1.10 -8.70
N TYR A 126 2.72 1.10 -8.71
CA TYR A 126 1.90 1.82 -7.75
C TYR A 126 2.18 1.36 -6.32
N VAL A 127 2.20 0.04 -6.09
CA VAL A 127 2.46 -0.54 -4.77
C VAL A 127 3.90 -0.27 -4.32
N THR A 128 4.86 -0.29 -5.25
CA THR A 128 6.24 0.09 -4.96
C THR A 128 6.29 1.51 -4.40
N GLY A 129 5.57 2.43 -5.01
CA GLY A 129 5.46 3.80 -4.51
C GLY A 129 4.78 3.89 -3.15
N VAL A 130 3.70 3.15 -2.94
CA VAL A 130 2.98 3.10 -1.65
C VAL A 130 3.90 2.56 -0.55
N GLU A 131 4.57 1.44 -0.80
CA GLU A 131 5.49 0.83 0.16
C GLU A 131 6.65 1.76 0.49
N THR A 132 7.18 2.46 -0.52
CA THR A 132 8.24 3.45 -0.32
C THR A 132 7.77 4.57 0.60
N GLY A 133 6.57 5.09 0.37
CA GLY A 133 5.97 6.13 1.21
C GLY A 133 5.74 5.66 2.64
N LEU A 134 5.19 4.46 2.81
CA LEU A 134 4.96 3.89 4.14
C LEU A 134 6.27 3.67 4.90
N ASP A 135 7.28 3.15 4.25
CA ASP A 135 8.58 2.91 4.87
C ASP A 135 9.24 4.23 5.27
N SER A 136 9.25 5.21 4.36
CA SER A 136 9.82 6.54 4.61
C SER A 136 9.10 7.24 5.77
N ASN A 137 7.78 7.28 5.74
CA ASN A 137 6.98 7.92 6.79
C ASN A 137 7.16 7.22 8.14
N GLY A 138 7.17 5.90 8.16
CA GLY A 138 7.39 5.14 9.38
C GLY A 138 8.74 5.44 10.02
N ARG A 139 9.79 5.51 9.21
CA ARG A 139 11.15 5.82 9.69
C ARG A 139 11.28 7.25 10.17
N LYS A 140 10.73 8.20 9.41
CA LYS A 140 10.74 9.62 9.79
C LYS A 140 9.93 9.87 11.05
N ASN A 141 8.77 9.24 11.18
CA ASN A 141 7.94 9.38 12.37
C ASN A 141 8.61 8.82 13.61
N ARG A 142 9.32 7.70 13.49
CA ARG A 142 10.08 7.14 14.61
C ARG A 142 11.20 8.09 15.05
N GLY A 143 11.95 8.65 14.08
CA GLY A 143 12.98 9.63 14.36
C GLY A 143 12.42 10.90 14.95
N GLY A 144 11.35 11.44 14.35
CA GLY A 144 10.65 12.63 14.82
C GLY A 144 10.06 12.45 16.22
N HIS A 145 9.51 11.27 16.48
CA HIS A 145 8.95 10.94 17.80
C HIS A 145 10.02 10.97 18.90
N LEU A 146 11.17 10.39 18.63
CA LEU A 146 12.27 10.39 19.59
C LEU A 146 12.79 11.80 19.89
N ILE A 147 12.72 12.70 18.92
CA ILE A 147 13.14 14.10 19.09
C ILE A 147 12.00 14.92 19.68
N GLY A 148 10.80 14.74 19.20
CA GLY A 148 9.62 15.51 19.58
C GLY A 148 9.23 15.35 21.03
N GLU A 149 9.38 14.18 21.61
CA GLU A 149 9.08 13.93 23.01
C GLU A 149 9.94 14.73 23.99
N ARG A 150 11.06 15.24 23.51
CA ARG A 150 12.00 16.02 24.34
C ARG A 150 11.72 17.52 24.27
N VAL A 151 10.84 17.91 23.40
CA VAL A 151 10.42 19.29 23.22
C VAL A 151 9.14 19.55 23.99
#